data_23614f527a84d169bb7f434658b937bb
#
_entry.id   23614f527a84d169bb7f434658b937bb
#
_cell.length_a   1.000
_cell.length_b   1.000
_cell.length_c   1.000
_cell.angle_alpha   90.00
_cell.angle_beta   90.00
_cell.angle_gamma   90.00
#
_symmetry.space_group_name_H-M   'P 1'
#
loop_
_entity.id
_entity.type
_entity.pdbx_description
1 polymer ?
#
loop_
_entity_poly.entity_id
_entity_poly.type
_entity_poly.pdbx_seq_one_letter_code
_entity_poly.pdbx_strand_id
1 'polypeptide(L)'
;MIVPITTVEKITAVNDSVNGFVWGLPMLILLVGTGILMTCLTKFFQITHIRHWFSKTIGAVFTDKHVTAHTAKDDMSISQFQSLCTALAATIGTGNIAGVAAAIVSGGPGAIFWMWIVSFFGMMTNFSENVLGIYYRRKNEVGEWCGGAMYYL
;
A
#
# COMPACT_ATOMS: atom_id res chain seq x y z
N MET A 1 17.49 -20.69 -31.11
CA MET A 1 17.63 -19.40 -31.83
C MET A 1 18.48 -18.51 -30.93
N ILE A 2 19.75 -18.29 -31.28
CA ILE A 2 20.69 -17.51 -30.46
C ILE A 2 20.46 -16.04 -30.83
N VAL A 3 19.95 -15.26 -29.88
CA VAL A 3 19.79 -13.81 -30.05
C VAL A 3 21.18 -13.19 -30.10
N PRO A 4 21.54 -12.41 -31.15
CA PRO A 4 22.88 -11.81 -31.23
C PRO A 4 23.13 -10.87 -30.04
N ILE A 5 24.31 -10.94 -29.46
CA ILE A 5 24.75 -10.18 -28.26
C ILE A 5 24.46 -8.68 -28.42
N THR A 6 24.68 -8.13 -29.60
CA THR A 6 24.39 -6.70 -29.91
C THR A 6 22.91 -6.33 -29.80
N THR A 7 22.00 -7.26 -30.06
CA THR A 7 20.55 -7.04 -29.89
C THR A 7 20.17 -7.06 -28.43
N VAL A 8 20.74 -7.95 -27.64
CA VAL A 8 20.53 -8.01 -26.19
C VAL A 8 21.03 -6.73 -25.52
N GLU A 9 22.24 -6.26 -25.87
CA GLU A 9 22.80 -5.02 -25.33
C GLU A 9 21.93 -3.80 -25.64
N LYS A 10 21.39 -3.69 -26.84
CA LYS A 10 20.48 -2.59 -27.22
C LYS A 10 19.17 -2.65 -26.42
N ILE A 11 18.59 -3.85 -26.27
CA ILE A 11 17.36 -4.03 -25.50
C ILE A 11 17.62 -3.68 -24.02
N THR A 12 18.73 -4.12 -23.46
CA THR A 12 19.11 -3.79 -22.08
C THR A 12 19.32 -2.29 -21.90
N ALA A 13 20.01 -1.61 -22.80
CA ALA A 13 20.23 -0.17 -22.73
C ALA A 13 18.93 0.63 -22.82
N VAL A 14 18.00 0.23 -23.69
CA VAL A 14 16.67 0.85 -23.78
C VAL A 14 15.87 0.59 -22.50
N ASN A 15 15.86 -0.65 -22.00
CA ASN A 15 15.19 -1.02 -20.76
C ASN A 15 15.73 -0.23 -19.56
N ASP A 16 17.05 -0.09 -19.46
CA ASP A 16 17.70 0.66 -18.37
C ASP A 16 17.37 2.15 -18.43
N SER A 17 17.31 2.71 -19.65
CA SER A 17 16.92 4.11 -19.85
C SER A 17 15.45 4.35 -19.47
N VAL A 18 14.55 3.47 -19.91
CA VAL A 18 13.12 3.55 -19.56
C VAL A 18 12.92 3.33 -18.07
N ASN A 19 13.59 2.34 -17.49
CA ASN A 19 13.50 2.02 -16.08
C ASN A 19 14.04 3.18 -15.21
N GLY A 20 15.17 3.76 -15.60
CA GLY A 20 15.76 4.93 -14.92
C GLY A 20 14.87 6.18 -14.99
N PHE A 21 14.13 6.37 -16.09
CA PHE A 21 13.17 7.46 -16.21
C PHE A 21 11.90 7.19 -15.39
N VAL A 22 11.30 6.01 -15.53
CA VAL A 22 10.05 5.65 -14.86
C VAL A 22 10.23 5.59 -13.34
N TRP A 23 11.28 4.91 -12.86
CA TRP A 23 11.57 4.77 -11.42
C TRP A 23 12.48 5.86 -10.86
N GLY A 24 12.80 6.86 -11.66
CA GLY A 24 13.62 8.01 -11.27
C GLY A 24 12.83 9.08 -10.54
N LEU A 25 13.36 10.30 -10.61
CA LEU A 25 12.80 11.50 -9.97
C LEU A 25 11.31 11.77 -10.31
N PRO A 26 10.82 11.57 -11.55
CA PRO A 26 9.43 11.83 -11.88
C PRO A 26 8.45 10.98 -11.07
N MET A 27 8.74 9.68 -10.92
CA MET A 27 7.89 8.77 -10.14
C MET A 27 7.93 9.10 -8.65
N LEU A 28 9.10 9.45 -8.13
CA LEU A 28 9.24 9.87 -6.73
C LEU A 28 8.43 11.14 -6.44
N ILE A 29 8.49 12.14 -7.31
CA ILE A 29 7.70 13.38 -7.18
C ILE A 29 6.21 13.06 -7.24
N LEU A 30 5.79 12.18 -8.13
CA LEU A 30 4.39 11.78 -8.26
C LEU A 30 3.90 11.05 -7.01
N LEU A 31 4.65 10.07 -6.50
CA LEU A 31 4.28 9.29 -5.31
C LEU A 31 4.24 10.17 -4.04
N VAL A 32 5.28 10.96 -3.82
CA VAL A 32 5.33 11.85 -2.64
C VAL A 32 4.34 12.98 -2.79
N GLY A 33 4.22 13.56 -3.99
CA GLY A 33 3.28 14.64 -4.30
C GLY A 33 1.84 14.23 -4.10
N THR A 34 1.42 13.04 -4.56
CA THR A 34 0.07 12.51 -4.29
C THR A 34 -0.16 12.27 -2.81
N GLY A 35 0.83 11.75 -2.07
CA GLY A 35 0.74 11.59 -0.61
C GLY A 35 0.56 12.92 0.13
N ILE A 36 1.32 13.94 -0.25
CA ILE A 36 1.19 15.30 0.31
C ILE A 36 -0.18 15.90 -0.04
N LEU A 37 -0.58 15.80 -1.30
CA LEU A 37 -1.87 16.32 -1.77
C LEU A 37 -3.02 15.69 -0.99
N MET A 38 -3.04 14.37 -0.85
CA MET A 38 -4.06 13.66 -0.08
C MET A 38 -4.02 14.02 1.41
N THR A 39 -2.84 14.20 1.99
CA THR A 39 -2.68 14.67 3.37
C THR A 39 -3.29 16.06 3.57
N CYS A 40 -3.05 16.99 2.63
CA CYS A 40 -3.62 18.33 2.68
C CYS A 40 -5.14 18.32 2.48
N LEU A 41 -5.64 17.57 1.49
CA LEU A 41 -7.09 17.46 1.21
C LEU A 41 -7.85 16.86 2.40
N THR A 42 -7.27 15.91 3.10
CA THR A 42 -7.87 15.28 4.28
C THR A 42 -7.59 16.04 5.59
N LYS A 43 -7.00 17.25 5.52
CA LYS A 43 -6.70 18.12 6.67
C LYS A 43 -5.88 17.40 7.74
N PHE A 44 -4.81 16.69 7.33
CA PHE A 44 -3.95 15.93 8.24
C PHE A 44 -4.72 14.91 9.11
N PHE A 45 -5.64 14.18 8.50
CA PHE A 45 -6.49 13.20 9.17
C PHE A 45 -5.69 12.21 10.03
N GLN A 46 -4.50 11.78 9.57
CA GLN A 46 -3.63 10.87 10.29
C GLN A 46 -3.16 11.42 11.65
N ILE A 47 -3.02 12.74 11.80
CA ILE A 47 -2.63 13.36 13.09
C ILE A 47 -3.86 13.71 13.93
N THR A 48 -4.87 14.30 13.29
CA THR A 48 -6.06 14.82 13.98
C THR A 48 -6.87 13.69 14.62
N HIS A 49 -6.90 12.52 14.02
CA HIS A 49 -7.70 11.38 14.47
C HIS A 49 -6.87 10.21 15.02
N ILE A 50 -5.59 10.45 15.34
CA ILE A 50 -4.67 9.39 15.81
C ILE A 50 -5.21 8.64 17.03
N ARG A 51 -5.80 9.35 18.01
CA ARG A 51 -6.36 8.74 19.21
C ARG A 51 -7.56 7.85 18.88
N HIS A 52 -8.43 8.32 17.98
CA HIS A 52 -9.60 7.56 17.54
C HIS A 52 -9.20 6.31 16.77
N TRP A 53 -8.27 6.46 15.83
CA TRP A 53 -7.73 5.39 15.04
C TRP A 53 -7.05 4.32 15.92
N PHE A 54 -6.20 4.75 16.85
CA PHE A 54 -5.49 3.84 17.75
C PHE A 54 -6.45 3.06 18.66
N SER A 55 -7.46 3.73 19.19
CA SER A 55 -8.50 3.10 20.02
C SER A 55 -9.35 2.10 19.25
N LYS A 56 -9.73 2.43 18.02
CA LYS A 56 -10.60 1.57 17.20
C LYS A 56 -9.86 0.43 16.50
N THR A 57 -8.56 0.56 16.28
CA THR A 57 -7.77 -0.49 15.62
C THR A 57 -7.07 -1.37 16.65
N ILE A 58 -6.17 -0.82 17.43
CA ILE A 58 -5.38 -1.59 18.39
C ILE A 58 -6.20 -1.89 19.65
N GLY A 59 -6.92 -0.90 20.16
CA GLY A 59 -7.78 -1.08 21.33
C GLY A 59 -8.89 -2.11 21.08
N ALA A 60 -9.51 -2.08 19.91
CA ALA A 60 -10.58 -3.01 19.57
C ALA A 60 -10.11 -4.47 19.47
N VAL A 61 -8.89 -4.72 18.95
CA VAL A 61 -8.31 -6.07 18.87
C VAL A 61 -8.19 -6.71 20.26
N PHE A 62 -7.89 -5.92 21.29
CA PHE A 62 -7.72 -6.44 22.65
C PHE A 62 -9.00 -6.43 23.49
N THR A 63 -9.96 -5.56 23.17
CA THR A 63 -11.13 -5.32 24.02
C THR A 63 -12.42 -5.88 23.43
N ASP A 64 -12.53 -5.96 22.11
CA ASP A 64 -13.79 -6.27 21.43
C ASP A 64 -13.77 -7.68 20.82
N LYS A 65 -14.54 -8.59 21.42
CA LYS A 65 -14.68 -9.97 20.95
C LYS A 65 -15.30 -10.06 19.54
N HIS A 66 -16.04 -9.04 19.11
CA HIS A 66 -16.62 -8.99 17.77
C HIS A 66 -15.58 -8.74 16.66
N VAL A 67 -14.42 -8.19 16.99
CA VAL A 67 -13.34 -7.96 16.01
C VAL A 67 -12.57 -9.24 15.71
N THR A 68 -12.50 -10.14 16.70
CA THR A 68 -11.76 -11.41 16.59
C THR A 68 -12.68 -12.60 16.29
N ALA A 69 -13.96 -12.52 16.66
CA ALA A 69 -14.91 -13.58 16.42
C ALA A 69 -15.57 -13.45 15.03
N HIS A 70 -15.77 -14.58 14.35
CA HIS A 70 -16.67 -14.64 13.21
C HIS A 70 -18.07 -14.25 13.69
N THR A 71 -18.60 -13.17 13.15
CA THR A 71 -20.01 -12.82 13.37
C THR A 71 -20.83 -13.80 12.53
N ALA A 72 -21.34 -14.84 13.18
CA ALA A 72 -21.99 -16.02 12.58
C ALA A 72 -23.34 -15.74 11.88
N LYS A 73 -23.58 -14.52 11.39
CA LYS A 73 -24.81 -14.19 10.64
C LYS A 73 -24.64 -14.12 9.13
N ASP A 74 -23.41 -14.08 8.64
CA ASP A 74 -23.11 -14.17 7.20
C ASP A 74 -21.88 -15.07 7.05
N ASP A 75 -22.08 -16.30 6.63
CA ASP A 75 -21.02 -17.31 6.40
C ASP A 75 -19.95 -16.88 5.37
N MET A 76 -20.12 -15.72 4.75
CA MET A 76 -19.25 -15.17 3.70
C MET A 76 -18.42 -13.97 4.13
N SER A 77 -18.51 -13.49 5.38
CA SER A 77 -17.74 -12.34 5.84
C SER A 77 -16.54 -12.77 6.70
N ILE A 78 -15.35 -12.29 6.34
CA ILE A 78 -14.15 -12.48 7.14
C ILE A 78 -14.11 -11.48 8.32
N SER A 79 -13.55 -11.89 9.46
CA SER A 79 -13.40 -10.99 10.60
C SER A 79 -12.40 -9.85 10.29
N GLN A 80 -12.52 -8.73 11.00
CA GLN A 80 -11.58 -7.60 10.83
C GLN A 80 -10.14 -8.01 11.09
N PHE A 81 -9.91 -8.89 12.07
CA PHE A 81 -8.58 -9.41 12.37
C PHE A 81 -8.03 -10.30 11.25
N GLN A 82 -8.85 -11.17 10.67
CA GLN A 82 -8.45 -11.99 9.52
C GLN A 82 -8.14 -11.12 8.29
N SER A 83 -8.95 -10.09 8.03
CA SER A 83 -8.70 -9.13 6.96
C SER A 83 -7.36 -8.42 7.15
N LEU A 84 -7.06 -7.97 8.36
CA LEU A 84 -5.78 -7.35 8.70
C LEU A 84 -4.60 -8.32 8.49
N CYS A 85 -4.72 -9.55 8.98
CA CYS A 85 -3.67 -10.56 8.81
C CYS A 85 -3.42 -10.89 7.33
N THR A 86 -4.49 -10.99 6.54
CA THR A 86 -4.39 -11.25 5.10
C THR A 86 -3.72 -10.08 4.37
N ALA A 87 -4.10 -8.85 4.69
CA ALA A 87 -3.49 -7.66 4.12
C ALA A 87 -1.99 -7.57 4.47
N LEU A 88 -1.62 -7.82 5.72
CA LEU A 88 -0.22 -7.85 6.14
C LEU A 88 0.56 -8.96 5.43
N ALA A 89 0.01 -10.17 5.34
CA ALA A 89 0.66 -11.28 4.65
C ALA A 89 0.87 -11.00 3.16
N ALA A 90 -0.08 -10.33 2.51
CA ALA A 90 0.05 -9.93 1.11
C ALA A 90 1.06 -8.79 0.90
N THR A 91 1.21 -7.90 1.88
CA THR A 91 2.08 -6.73 1.77
C THR A 91 3.54 -7.03 2.16
N ILE A 92 3.76 -7.93 3.13
CA ILE A 92 5.10 -8.29 3.60
C ILE A 92 5.73 -9.29 2.62
N GLY A 93 6.52 -8.77 1.68
CA GLY A 93 7.27 -9.55 0.71
C GLY A 93 8.78 -9.44 0.90
N THR A 94 9.53 -10.18 0.10
CA THR A 94 11.00 -10.14 0.08
C THR A 94 11.55 -8.74 -0.22
N GLY A 95 10.82 -7.93 -0.99
CA GLY A 95 11.16 -6.54 -1.30
C GLY A 95 11.24 -5.66 -0.05
N ASN A 96 10.37 -5.87 0.93
CA ASN A 96 10.38 -5.11 2.19
C ASN A 96 11.59 -5.44 3.07
N ILE A 97 12.16 -6.61 2.93
CA ILE A 97 13.36 -7.04 3.68
C ILE A 97 14.61 -6.66 2.89
N ALA A 98 14.75 -7.16 1.68
CA ALA A 98 15.92 -6.96 0.85
C ALA A 98 16.05 -5.50 0.38
N GLY A 99 14.95 -4.84 0.02
CA GLY A 99 14.91 -3.45 -0.40
C GLY A 99 15.31 -2.48 0.72
N VAL A 100 14.83 -2.72 1.94
CA VAL A 100 15.24 -1.91 3.11
C VAL A 100 16.71 -2.12 3.43
N ALA A 101 17.19 -3.38 3.40
CA ALA A 101 18.60 -3.67 3.60
C ALA A 101 19.49 -2.99 2.54
N ALA A 102 19.11 -3.07 1.26
CA ALA A 102 19.84 -2.40 0.17
C ALA A 102 19.84 -0.88 0.34
N ALA A 103 18.72 -0.29 0.75
CA ALA A 103 18.62 1.14 0.98
C ALA A 103 19.52 1.60 2.16
N ILE A 104 19.64 0.82 3.22
CA ILE A 104 20.52 1.11 4.35
C ILE A 104 21.99 0.99 3.92
N VAL A 105 22.32 -0.04 3.13
CA VAL A 105 23.70 -0.23 2.64
C VAL A 105 24.13 0.91 1.72
N SER A 106 23.25 1.38 0.84
CA SER A 106 23.58 2.44 -0.12
C SER A 106 23.42 3.84 0.44
N GLY A 107 22.44 4.10 1.29
CA GLY A 107 22.10 5.44 1.82
C GLY A 107 22.50 5.65 3.28
N GLY A 108 23.06 4.65 3.95
CA GLY A 108 23.42 4.72 5.36
C GLY A 108 22.21 4.91 6.30
N PRO A 109 22.46 5.28 7.58
CA PRO A 109 21.40 5.48 8.58
C PRO A 109 20.37 6.54 8.20
N GLY A 110 20.75 7.53 7.37
CA GLY A 110 19.86 8.57 6.86
C GLY A 110 18.71 8.03 5.99
N ALA A 111 18.90 6.88 5.36
CA ALA A 111 17.84 6.24 4.57
C ALA A 111 16.61 5.89 5.43
N ILE A 112 16.80 5.46 6.67
CA ILE A 112 15.69 5.13 7.59
C ILE A 112 14.84 6.37 7.89
N PHE A 113 15.49 7.51 8.14
CA PHE A 113 14.79 8.76 8.40
C PHE A 113 13.89 9.17 7.21
N TRP A 114 14.44 9.10 6.00
CA TRP A 114 13.67 9.42 4.79
C TRP A 114 12.55 8.42 4.51
N MET A 115 12.77 7.13 4.79
CA MET A 115 11.72 6.12 4.70
C MET A 115 10.54 6.44 5.63
N TRP A 116 10.79 6.90 6.85
CA TRP A 116 9.72 7.29 7.78
C TRP A 116 8.93 8.49 7.25
N ILE A 117 9.61 9.51 6.72
CA ILE A 117 8.93 10.66 6.11
C ILE A 117 8.05 10.25 4.95
N VAL A 118 8.59 9.46 4.01
CA VAL A 118 7.83 8.98 2.85
C VAL A 118 6.67 8.08 3.27
N SER A 119 6.86 7.22 4.26
CA SER A 119 5.79 6.35 4.78
C SER A 119 4.65 7.16 5.41
N PHE A 120 4.96 8.25 6.09
CA PHE A 120 3.93 9.12 6.66
C PHE A 120 2.99 9.68 5.59
N PHE A 121 3.52 10.15 4.47
CA PHE A 121 2.69 10.61 3.35
C PHE A 121 2.05 9.45 2.58
N GLY A 122 2.75 8.33 2.44
CA GLY A 122 2.25 7.12 1.79
C GLY A 122 1.02 6.50 2.48
N MET A 123 0.91 6.66 3.80
CA MET A 123 -0.29 6.22 4.53
C MET A 123 -1.58 6.83 3.98
N MET A 124 -1.56 8.10 3.58
CA MET A 124 -2.75 8.77 3.05
C MET A 124 -3.12 8.32 1.65
N THR A 125 -2.13 7.98 0.84
CA THR A 125 -2.38 7.38 -0.49
C THR A 125 -3.09 6.04 -0.34
N ASN A 126 -2.59 5.16 0.52
CA ASN A 126 -3.21 3.87 0.81
C ASN A 126 -4.61 4.02 1.45
N PHE A 127 -4.79 4.97 2.37
CA PHE A 127 -6.10 5.27 2.94
C PHE A 127 -7.10 5.68 1.87
N SER A 128 -6.71 6.57 0.96
CA SER A 128 -7.57 7.03 -0.13
C SER A 128 -7.94 5.91 -1.08
N GLU A 129 -7.00 5.03 -1.42
CA GLU A 129 -7.24 3.84 -2.24
C GLU A 129 -8.27 2.90 -1.60
N ASN A 130 -8.13 2.62 -0.30
CA ASN A 130 -9.08 1.79 0.43
C ASN A 130 -10.48 2.43 0.50
N VAL A 131 -10.57 3.74 0.71
CA VAL A 131 -11.85 4.46 0.70
C VAL A 131 -12.52 4.37 -0.66
N LEU A 132 -11.78 4.56 -1.75
CA LEU A 132 -12.31 4.41 -3.10
C LEU A 132 -12.75 2.96 -3.36
N GLY A 133 -11.95 1.98 -2.96
CA GLY A 133 -12.29 0.56 -3.09
C GLY A 133 -13.59 0.18 -2.37
N ILE A 134 -13.86 0.79 -1.21
CA ILE A 134 -15.10 0.59 -0.47
C ILE A 134 -16.27 1.36 -1.11
N TYR A 135 -16.04 2.58 -1.54
CA TYR A 135 -17.08 3.44 -2.12
C TYR A 135 -17.63 2.87 -3.44
N TYR A 136 -16.76 2.36 -4.30
CA TYR A 136 -17.13 1.80 -5.59
C TYR A 136 -17.43 0.30 -5.58
N ARG A 137 -17.40 -0.37 -4.41
CA ARG A 137 -17.74 -1.79 -4.34
C ARG A 137 -19.17 -2.06 -4.81
N ARG A 138 -19.35 -3.18 -5.49
CA ARG A 138 -20.66 -3.65 -6.01
C ARG A 138 -20.92 -5.08 -5.55
N LYS A 139 -22.20 -5.45 -5.54
CA LYS A 139 -22.57 -6.84 -5.33
C LYS A 139 -22.47 -7.62 -6.63
N ASN A 140 -21.87 -8.80 -6.57
CA ASN A 140 -21.82 -9.76 -7.66
C ASN A 140 -23.20 -10.42 -7.82
N GLU A 141 -23.40 -11.17 -8.90
CA GLU A 141 -24.62 -11.96 -9.19
C GLU A 141 -24.94 -12.96 -8.08
N VAL A 142 -23.95 -13.44 -7.35
CA VAL A 142 -24.06 -14.36 -6.20
C VAL A 142 -24.38 -13.62 -4.88
N GLY A 143 -24.45 -12.27 -4.90
CA GLY A 143 -24.74 -11.45 -3.71
C GLY A 143 -23.53 -11.09 -2.86
N GLU A 144 -22.32 -11.48 -3.26
CA GLU A 144 -21.06 -11.13 -2.57
C GLU A 144 -20.59 -9.72 -2.90
N TRP A 145 -19.96 -9.07 -1.92
CA TRP A 145 -19.36 -7.75 -2.14
C TRP A 145 -18.01 -7.87 -2.85
N CYS A 146 -17.93 -7.34 -4.05
CA CYS A 146 -16.70 -7.22 -4.82
C CYS A 146 -16.28 -5.76 -4.91
N GLY A 147 -14.99 -5.50 -4.68
CA GLY A 147 -14.40 -4.16 -4.75
C GLY A 147 -12.93 -4.23 -5.15
N GLY A 148 -12.31 -3.08 -5.29
CA GLY A 148 -10.91 -2.96 -5.66
C GLY A 148 -10.70 -1.99 -6.81
N ALA A 149 -9.43 -1.83 -7.23
CA ALA A 149 -9.03 -0.86 -8.24
C ALA A 149 -9.77 -1.00 -9.57
N MET A 150 -10.12 -2.22 -9.98
CA MET A 150 -10.82 -2.48 -11.24
C MET A 150 -12.29 -2.00 -11.27
N TYR A 151 -12.82 -1.49 -10.18
CA TYR A 151 -14.18 -0.94 -10.13
C TYR A 151 -14.23 0.59 -10.22
N TYR A 152 -13.09 1.28 -10.09
CA TYR A 152 -12.99 2.74 -10.20
C TYR A 152 -11.95 3.22 -11.23
N LEU A 153 -11.17 2.32 -11.83
CA LEU A 153 -10.33 2.58 -13.00
C LEU A 153 -11.09 2.30 -14.28
#